data_e91d56a732b801569eec4723aeed017d
#
_entry.id   e91d56a732b801569eec4723aeed017d
#
_cell.length_a   1.000
_cell.length_b   1.000
_cell.length_c   1.000
_cell.angle_alpha   90.00
_cell.angle_beta   90.00
_cell.angle_gamma   90.00
#
_symmetry.space_group_name_H-M   'P 1'
#
loop_
_entity.id
_entity.type
_entity.pdbx_description
1 polymer ?
#
loop_
_entity_poly.entity_id
_entity_poly.type
_entity_poly.pdbx_seq_one_letter_code
_entity_poly.pdbx_strand_id
1 'polypeptide(L)'
;MKKLLTLAAMGMFCISGMAQEQPKEEGFVFTTVKENPITSIKNQNRAGTCWCYSTLSFLEAELLRMGKGEYDFSEMFIVHNTYLDRADKAVRTHGDISFSQGGSFYDVIYGMEKFGLVPEEEMRPGVMYGDTLSNHNELTAVSDAVVAAIAKGRLSKLQADANNVPLWKKAIASIHDIYLGERPE
;
A
#
# COMPACT_ATOMS: atom_id res chain seq x y z
N MET A 1 25.41 -43.05 -71.71
CA MET A 1 25.40 -41.61 -71.60
C MET A 1 23.99 -41.09 -71.99
N LYS A 2 23.03 -41.04 -71.15
CA LYS A 2 21.77 -40.31 -71.37
C LYS A 2 21.27 -39.87 -70.00
N LYS A 3 21.28 -38.57 -69.82
CA LYS A 3 20.78 -37.91 -68.62
C LYS A 3 19.26 -37.88 -68.65
N LEU A 4 18.61 -38.47 -67.68
CA LEU A 4 17.16 -38.38 -67.53
C LEU A 4 16.88 -37.31 -66.46
N LEU A 5 16.31 -36.19 -66.90
CA LEU A 5 15.81 -35.13 -66.04
C LEU A 5 14.44 -35.56 -65.53
N THR A 6 14.28 -35.75 -64.24
CA THR A 6 12.97 -35.94 -63.62
C THR A 6 12.54 -34.61 -62.98
N LEU A 7 11.52 -33.98 -63.54
CA LEU A 7 10.88 -32.78 -63.05
C LEU A 7 9.92 -33.21 -61.93
N ALA A 8 10.21 -32.88 -60.69
CA ALA A 8 9.30 -33.05 -59.56
C ALA A 8 8.39 -31.81 -59.46
N ALA A 9 7.14 -31.98 -59.82
CA ALA A 9 6.12 -30.94 -59.56
C ALA A 9 5.77 -30.90 -58.08
N MET A 10 6.16 -29.84 -57.42
CA MET A 10 5.85 -29.60 -56.03
C MET A 10 4.44 -28.95 -55.95
N GLY A 11 3.46 -29.76 -55.65
CA GLY A 11 2.10 -29.30 -55.42
C GLY A 11 2.01 -28.50 -54.13
N MET A 12 1.75 -27.23 -54.26
CA MET A 12 1.53 -26.30 -53.14
C MET A 12 0.11 -26.51 -52.63
N PHE A 13 -0.01 -27.28 -51.54
CA PHE A 13 -1.28 -27.42 -50.81
C PHE A 13 -1.48 -26.15 -49.99
N CYS A 14 -2.32 -25.23 -50.47
CA CYS A 14 -2.88 -24.17 -49.67
C CYS A 14 -3.87 -24.77 -48.67
N ILE A 15 -3.38 -25.00 -47.43
CA ILE A 15 -4.29 -25.27 -46.31
C ILE A 15 -4.88 -23.91 -45.92
N SER A 16 -6.09 -23.64 -46.42
CA SER A 16 -6.92 -22.56 -45.91
C SER A 16 -7.27 -22.91 -44.46
N GLY A 17 -6.52 -22.33 -43.52
CA GLY A 17 -6.86 -22.41 -42.12
C GLY A 17 -8.20 -21.70 -41.92
N MET A 18 -9.28 -22.48 -41.83
CA MET A 18 -10.52 -21.98 -41.28
C MET A 18 -10.22 -21.61 -39.82
N ALA A 19 -10.03 -20.31 -39.54
CA ALA A 19 -10.04 -19.79 -38.18
C ALA A 19 -11.41 -20.17 -37.61
N GLN A 20 -11.41 -21.16 -36.74
CA GLN A 20 -12.57 -21.56 -36.00
C GLN A 20 -12.80 -20.38 -35.01
N GLU A 21 -13.79 -19.53 -35.32
CA GLU A 21 -14.27 -18.53 -34.35
C GLU A 21 -14.73 -19.32 -33.13
N GLN A 22 -13.95 -19.18 -32.03
CA GLN A 22 -14.40 -19.69 -30.75
C GLN A 22 -15.71 -18.97 -30.42
N PRO A 23 -16.77 -19.72 -30.02
CA PRO A 23 -18.00 -19.08 -29.57
C PRO A 23 -17.64 -18.09 -28.47
N LYS A 24 -17.98 -16.80 -28.70
CA LYS A 24 -17.91 -15.79 -27.64
C LYS A 24 -18.79 -16.35 -26.52
N GLU A 25 -18.15 -16.67 -25.36
CA GLU A 25 -18.91 -16.89 -24.14
C GLU A 25 -19.79 -15.66 -23.95
N GLU A 26 -21.09 -15.82 -24.03
CA GLU A 26 -22.02 -14.77 -23.66
C GLU A 26 -21.88 -14.56 -22.15
N GLY A 27 -20.99 -13.64 -21.79
CA GLY A 27 -20.82 -13.20 -20.41
C GLY A 27 -22.11 -12.54 -19.90
N PHE A 28 -22.22 -12.39 -18.58
CA PHE A 28 -23.33 -11.67 -17.99
C PHE A 28 -23.38 -10.23 -18.52
N VAL A 29 -24.56 -9.80 -18.95
CA VAL A 29 -24.82 -8.41 -19.32
C VAL A 29 -25.32 -7.68 -18.09
N PHE A 30 -24.51 -6.73 -17.61
CA PHE A 30 -24.86 -5.88 -16.46
C PHE A 30 -25.40 -4.54 -16.93
N THR A 31 -26.44 -4.07 -16.26
CA THR A 31 -26.97 -2.73 -16.45
C THR A 31 -26.63 -1.91 -15.21
N THR A 32 -25.96 -0.77 -15.40
CA THR A 32 -25.66 0.15 -14.30
C THR A 32 -26.97 0.74 -13.78
N VAL A 33 -27.32 0.44 -12.54
CA VAL A 33 -28.51 0.97 -11.85
C VAL A 33 -28.16 2.30 -11.20
N LYS A 34 -26.95 2.40 -10.61
CA LYS A 34 -26.45 3.59 -9.96
C LYS A 34 -24.94 3.57 -9.98
N GLU A 35 -24.34 4.70 -10.30
CA GLU A 35 -22.89 4.93 -10.20
C GLU A 35 -22.63 6.02 -9.14
N ASN A 36 -21.73 5.75 -8.21
CA ASN A 36 -21.27 6.75 -7.28
C ASN A 36 -19.94 7.33 -7.79
N PRO A 37 -19.70 8.64 -7.64
CA PRO A 37 -18.42 9.22 -7.99
C PRO A 37 -17.33 8.65 -7.07
N ILE A 38 -16.15 8.40 -7.63
CA ILE A 38 -14.97 7.95 -6.90
C ILE A 38 -13.77 8.80 -7.32
N THR A 39 -12.76 8.88 -6.45
CA THR A 39 -11.44 9.42 -6.78
C THR A 39 -10.63 8.41 -7.59
N SER A 40 -9.41 8.76 -7.97
CA SER A 40 -8.51 7.87 -8.71
C SER A 40 -8.22 6.59 -7.92
N ILE A 41 -8.10 5.46 -8.64
CA ILE A 41 -7.74 4.17 -8.03
C ILE A 41 -6.24 4.21 -7.70
N LYS A 42 -5.91 3.92 -6.44
CA LYS A 42 -4.54 3.88 -5.94
C LYS A 42 -4.02 2.45 -5.82
N ASN A 43 -2.69 2.30 -5.89
CA ASN A 43 -2.02 1.01 -5.80
C ASN A 43 -1.17 0.94 -4.52
N GLN A 44 -1.58 0.14 -3.54
CA GLN A 44 -0.81 -0.07 -2.31
C GLN A 44 0.49 -0.87 -2.52
N ASN A 45 0.65 -1.55 -3.66
CA ASN A 45 1.81 -2.37 -4.01
C ASN A 45 2.19 -3.36 -2.87
N ARG A 46 3.46 -3.36 -2.43
CA ARG A 46 4.02 -4.29 -1.44
C ARG A 46 3.92 -3.73 -0.01
N ALA A 47 2.73 -3.35 0.40
CA ALA A 47 2.45 -2.87 1.75
C ALA A 47 1.15 -3.50 2.26
N GLY A 48 1.14 -3.93 3.52
CA GLY A 48 -0.05 -4.47 4.18
C GLY A 48 -1.02 -3.38 4.67
N THR A 49 -1.24 -2.35 3.85
CA THR A 49 -1.95 -1.11 4.21
C THR A 49 -3.30 -0.95 3.51
N CYS A 50 -3.88 -2.06 3.00
CA CYS A 50 -5.19 -2.04 2.33
C CYS A 50 -6.29 -1.39 3.19
N TRP A 51 -6.23 -1.54 4.49
CA TRP A 51 -7.14 -0.90 5.44
C TRP A 51 -7.10 0.64 5.35
N CYS A 52 -5.93 1.22 5.12
CA CYS A 52 -5.76 2.67 4.98
C CYS A 52 -6.25 3.15 3.61
N TYR A 53 -5.75 2.53 2.52
CA TYR A 53 -6.15 2.85 1.17
C TYR A 53 -7.65 2.77 0.96
N SER A 54 -8.30 1.67 1.39
CA SER A 54 -9.75 1.50 1.21
C SER A 54 -10.56 2.50 2.04
N THR A 55 -10.09 2.85 3.23
CA THR A 55 -10.81 3.79 4.10
C THR A 55 -10.71 5.21 3.59
N LEU A 56 -9.50 5.67 3.21
CA LEU A 56 -9.32 7.02 2.67
C LEU A 56 -10.05 7.17 1.34
N SER A 57 -9.98 6.19 0.44
CA SER A 57 -10.74 6.19 -0.81
C SER A 57 -12.26 6.27 -0.58
N PHE A 58 -12.78 5.58 0.45
CA PHE A 58 -14.18 5.72 0.85
C PHE A 58 -14.50 7.13 1.32
N LEU A 59 -13.68 7.73 2.19
CA LEU A 59 -13.88 9.08 2.71
C LEU A 59 -13.81 10.14 1.59
N GLU A 60 -12.87 10.01 0.68
CA GLU A 60 -12.73 10.87 -0.50
C GLU A 60 -13.96 10.78 -1.41
N ALA A 61 -14.46 9.58 -1.68
CA ALA A 61 -15.67 9.35 -2.46
C ALA A 61 -16.91 9.97 -1.75
N GLU A 62 -16.99 9.90 -0.42
CA GLU A 62 -18.05 10.53 0.34
C GLU A 62 -17.98 12.06 0.29
N LEU A 63 -16.80 12.65 0.31
CA LEU A 63 -16.62 14.10 0.13
C LEU A 63 -17.10 14.55 -1.25
N LEU A 64 -16.75 13.79 -2.32
CA LEU A 64 -17.28 14.02 -3.66
C LEU A 64 -18.81 13.93 -3.69
N ARG A 65 -19.38 12.86 -3.13
CA ARG A 65 -20.83 12.65 -3.08
C ARG A 65 -21.56 13.78 -2.33
N MET A 66 -20.91 14.34 -1.31
CA MET A 66 -21.43 15.46 -0.53
C MET A 66 -21.22 16.84 -1.17
N GLY A 67 -20.58 16.89 -2.34
CA GLY A 67 -20.25 18.14 -3.04
C GLY A 67 -19.20 19.00 -2.33
N LYS A 68 -18.33 18.37 -1.52
CA LYS A 68 -17.27 19.07 -0.78
C LYS A 68 -15.99 19.29 -1.59
N GLY A 69 -15.90 18.72 -2.78
CA GLY A 69 -14.76 18.76 -3.67
C GLY A 69 -14.02 17.43 -3.71
N GLU A 70 -13.00 17.40 -4.57
CA GLU A 70 -12.10 16.26 -4.72
C GLU A 70 -10.89 16.46 -3.80
N TYR A 71 -10.60 15.45 -3.01
CA TYR A 71 -9.47 15.39 -2.09
C TYR A 71 -8.66 14.14 -2.37
N ASP A 72 -7.37 14.22 -2.12
CA ASP A 72 -6.40 13.15 -2.24
C ASP A 72 -5.56 13.16 -0.95
N PHE A 73 -5.88 12.24 -0.02
CA PHE A 73 -5.25 12.18 1.29
C PHE A 73 -4.10 11.19 1.33
N SER A 74 -3.04 11.54 2.05
CA SER A 74 -1.87 10.70 2.22
C SER A 74 -2.14 9.48 3.10
N GLU A 75 -2.08 8.30 2.51
CA GLU A 75 -2.08 7.04 3.25
C GLU A 75 -0.81 6.92 4.11
N MET A 76 0.32 7.40 3.60
CA MET A 76 1.60 7.28 4.31
C MET A 76 1.63 8.07 5.60
N PHE A 77 0.94 9.20 5.66
CA PHE A 77 0.80 9.98 6.89
C PHE A 77 0.04 9.20 7.97
N ILE A 78 -1.09 8.61 7.63
CA ILE A 78 -1.88 7.79 8.55
C ILE A 78 -1.12 6.52 8.95
N VAL A 79 -0.49 5.86 7.99
CA VAL A 79 0.30 4.64 8.21
C VAL A 79 1.47 4.92 9.17
N HIS A 80 2.22 5.99 8.94
CA HIS A 80 3.36 6.37 9.78
C HIS A 80 2.93 6.58 11.23
N ASN A 81 1.91 7.39 11.44
CA ASN A 81 1.39 7.68 12.79
C ASN A 81 0.83 6.42 13.46
N THR A 82 0.09 5.60 12.72
CA THR A 82 -0.45 4.33 13.23
C THR A 82 0.65 3.35 13.61
N TYR A 83 1.71 3.25 12.82
CA TYR A 83 2.84 2.37 13.13
C TYR A 83 3.58 2.82 14.40
N LEU A 84 3.77 4.12 14.61
CA LEU A 84 4.36 4.64 15.85
C LEU A 84 3.49 4.32 17.08
N ASP A 85 2.18 4.48 16.97
CA ASP A 85 1.24 4.15 18.04
C ASP A 85 1.26 2.64 18.37
N ARG A 86 1.34 1.79 17.35
CA ARG A 86 1.45 0.33 17.52
C ARG A 86 2.77 -0.08 18.13
N ALA A 87 3.86 0.55 17.73
CA ALA A 87 5.16 0.32 18.36
C ALA A 87 5.12 0.69 19.85
N ASP A 88 4.49 1.81 20.21
CA ASP A 88 4.30 2.19 21.61
C ASP A 88 3.48 1.16 22.38
N LYS A 89 2.38 0.71 21.83
CA LYS A 89 1.55 -0.35 22.44
C LYS A 89 2.32 -1.65 22.61
N ALA A 90 3.04 -2.10 21.59
CA ALA A 90 3.84 -3.33 21.64
C ALA A 90 4.92 -3.27 22.72
N VAL A 91 5.63 -2.14 22.83
CA VAL A 91 6.65 -1.96 23.87
C VAL A 91 6.03 -1.90 25.27
N ARG A 92 4.94 -1.18 25.46
CA ARG A 92 4.25 -1.05 26.76
C ARG A 92 3.62 -2.34 27.25
N THR A 93 3.21 -3.21 26.35
CA THR A 93 2.66 -4.53 26.66
C THR A 93 3.70 -5.65 26.64
N HIS A 94 4.99 -5.28 26.58
CA HIS A 94 6.11 -6.23 26.54
C HIS A 94 6.01 -7.28 25.41
N GLY A 95 5.37 -6.90 24.29
CA GLY A 95 5.21 -7.75 23.12
C GLY A 95 3.94 -8.59 23.09
N ASP A 96 3.04 -8.48 24.08
CA ASP A 96 1.74 -9.17 24.06
C ASP A 96 0.87 -8.69 22.90
N ILE A 97 0.93 -7.39 22.57
CA ILE A 97 0.34 -6.83 21.36
C ILE A 97 1.41 -6.79 20.28
N SER A 98 1.18 -7.53 19.20
CA SER A 98 2.11 -7.58 18.08
C SER A 98 2.13 -6.25 17.30
N PHE A 99 3.32 -5.86 16.89
CA PHE A 99 3.50 -4.84 15.85
C PHE A 99 3.28 -5.49 14.48
N SER A 100 2.40 -4.94 13.64
CA SER A 100 2.13 -5.47 12.30
C SER A 100 1.61 -4.39 11.36
N GLN A 101 1.71 -4.63 10.04
CA GLN A 101 1.20 -3.72 9.00
C GLN A 101 -0.33 -3.67 8.92
N GLY A 102 -0.99 -4.81 9.15
CA GLY A 102 -2.45 -4.93 9.04
C GLY A 102 -3.20 -3.99 9.97
N GLY A 103 -4.40 -3.60 9.60
CA GLY A 103 -5.24 -2.69 10.36
C GLY A 103 -6.70 -2.75 9.93
N SER A 104 -7.48 -1.79 10.41
CA SER A 104 -8.90 -1.70 10.18
C SER A 104 -9.33 -0.27 9.84
N PHE A 105 -10.57 -0.11 9.41
CA PHE A 105 -11.23 1.18 9.25
C PHE A 105 -11.08 2.07 10.51
N TYR A 106 -11.21 1.48 11.69
CA TYR A 106 -11.08 2.20 12.95
C TYR A 106 -9.71 2.86 13.13
N ASP A 107 -8.64 2.23 12.66
CA ASP A 107 -7.29 2.81 12.78
C ASP A 107 -7.15 4.11 11.99
N VAL A 108 -7.82 4.23 10.84
CA VAL A 108 -7.84 5.47 10.05
C VAL A 108 -8.64 6.55 10.76
N ILE A 109 -9.84 6.22 11.25
CA ILE A 109 -10.66 7.19 11.98
C ILE A 109 -9.94 7.69 13.22
N TYR A 110 -9.34 6.79 14.00
CA TYR A 110 -8.53 7.15 15.15
C TYR A 110 -7.32 8.03 14.77
N GLY A 111 -6.61 7.66 13.69
CA GLY A 111 -5.48 8.44 13.18
C GLY A 111 -5.91 9.85 12.76
N MET A 112 -7.01 9.95 12.04
CA MET A 112 -7.60 11.21 11.59
C MET A 112 -8.03 12.10 12.78
N GLU A 113 -8.67 11.54 13.80
CA GLU A 113 -9.08 12.28 15.00
C GLU A 113 -7.89 12.77 15.81
N LYS A 114 -6.82 12.00 15.87
CA LYS A 114 -5.68 12.28 16.73
C LYS A 114 -4.60 13.13 16.05
N PHE A 115 -4.37 12.94 14.76
CA PHE A 115 -3.25 13.54 14.02
C PHE A 115 -3.71 14.42 12.85
N GLY A 116 -4.97 14.32 12.44
CA GLY A 116 -5.48 14.98 11.24
C GLY A 116 -5.24 14.20 9.97
N LEU A 117 -5.38 14.89 8.86
CA LEU A 117 -5.10 14.42 7.50
C LEU A 117 -4.22 15.45 6.78
N VAL A 118 -3.38 14.98 5.89
CA VAL A 118 -2.59 15.83 4.99
C VAL A 118 -2.84 15.41 3.54
N PRO A 119 -2.65 16.31 2.56
CA PRO A 119 -2.69 15.94 1.14
C PRO A 119 -1.63 14.89 0.80
N GLU A 120 -1.91 14.06 -0.20
CA GLU A 120 -0.98 13.03 -0.70
C GLU A 120 0.37 13.63 -1.11
N GLU A 121 0.37 14.84 -1.66
CA GLU A 121 1.58 15.53 -2.10
C GLU A 121 2.59 15.82 -0.99
N GLU A 122 2.13 15.94 0.26
CA GLU A 122 2.99 16.19 1.42
C GLU A 122 3.75 14.94 1.87
N MET A 123 3.19 13.76 1.65
CA MET A 123 3.81 12.50 2.09
C MET A 123 3.44 11.35 1.15
N ARG A 124 4.05 11.33 -0.02
CA ARG A 124 3.79 10.33 -1.08
C ARG A 124 4.46 8.99 -0.79
N PRO A 125 3.84 7.87 -1.22
CA PRO A 125 4.46 6.55 -1.12
C PRO A 125 5.72 6.45 -1.98
N GLY A 126 6.71 5.69 -1.51
CA GLY A 126 7.89 5.31 -2.29
C GLY A 126 8.97 6.37 -2.47
N VAL A 127 8.69 7.65 -2.20
CA VAL A 127 9.62 8.77 -2.48
C VAL A 127 10.98 8.58 -1.81
N MET A 128 11.02 8.07 -0.59
CA MET A 128 12.25 7.94 0.19
C MET A 128 13.27 6.94 -0.38
N TYR A 129 12.80 6.02 -1.24
CA TYR A 129 13.68 5.05 -1.94
C TYR A 129 13.58 5.15 -3.46
N GLY A 130 13.14 6.31 -3.97
CA GLY A 130 13.15 6.63 -5.41
C GLY A 130 12.09 5.89 -6.22
N ASP A 131 10.98 5.49 -5.60
CA ASP A 131 9.83 4.85 -6.24
C ASP A 131 8.59 5.76 -6.13
N THR A 132 7.51 5.37 -6.78
CA THR A 132 6.17 5.98 -6.69
C THR A 132 5.16 5.08 -5.99
N LEU A 133 5.58 3.89 -5.56
CA LEU A 133 4.75 2.87 -4.95
C LEU A 133 5.36 2.39 -3.63
N SER A 134 4.50 2.08 -2.66
CA SER A 134 4.92 1.59 -1.35
C SER A 134 5.59 0.22 -1.42
N ASN A 135 6.69 0.06 -0.67
CA ASN A 135 7.30 -1.24 -0.40
C ASN A 135 7.74 -1.29 1.06
N HIS A 136 6.94 -1.90 1.91
CA HIS A 136 7.17 -1.94 3.35
C HIS A 136 7.86 -3.23 3.84
N ASN A 137 8.43 -4.04 2.94
CA ASN A 137 9.06 -5.30 3.34
C ASN A 137 10.26 -5.06 4.26
N GLU A 138 11.17 -4.17 3.88
CA GLU A 138 12.36 -3.86 4.67
C GLU A 138 12.00 -3.04 5.91
N LEU A 139 11.16 -2.01 5.76
CA LEU A 139 10.61 -1.23 6.88
C LEU A 139 10.05 -2.15 7.98
N THR A 140 9.22 -3.11 7.60
CA THR A 140 8.61 -4.04 8.55
C THR A 140 9.65 -4.90 9.24
N ALA A 141 10.58 -5.48 8.48
CA ALA A 141 11.62 -6.34 9.04
C ALA A 141 12.48 -5.60 10.07
N VAL A 142 12.90 -4.37 9.75
CA VAL A 142 13.70 -3.53 10.65
C VAL A 142 12.88 -3.10 11.87
N SER A 143 11.66 -2.60 11.66
CA SER A 143 10.80 -2.11 12.74
C SER A 143 10.41 -3.24 13.71
N ASP A 144 10.02 -4.41 13.20
CA ASP A 144 9.69 -5.59 14.02
C ASP A 144 10.86 -5.99 14.89
N ALA A 145 12.07 -6.07 14.31
CA ALA A 145 13.26 -6.45 15.06
C ALA A 145 13.59 -5.45 16.18
N VAL A 146 13.51 -4.16 15.89
CA VAL A 146 13.81 -3.10 16.86
C VAL A 146 12.72 -3.04 17.94
N VAL A 147 11.45 -3.05 17.58
CA VAL A 147 10.32 -3.05 18.54
C VAL A 147 10.40 -4.27 19.46
N ALA A 148 10.64 -5.46 18.90
CA ALA A 148 10.76 -6.69 19.69
C ALA A 148 11.95 -6.64 20.66
N ALA A 149 13.10 -6.09 20.23
CA ALA A 149 14.28 -5.93 21.08
C ALA A 149 14.01 -4.95 22.24
N ILE A 150 13.34 -3.83 21.96
CA ILE A 150 12.98 -2.83 22.98
C ILE A 150 11.94 -3.39 23.95
N ALA A 151 10.90 -4.05 23.45
CA ALA A 151 9.83 -4.63 24.27
C ALA A 151 10.35 -5.68 25.27
N LYS A 152 11.31 -6.51 24.87
CA LYS A 152 11.94 -7.54 25.70
C LYS A 152 13.09 -7.02 26.55
N GLY A 153 13.67 -5.89 26.17
CA GLY A 153 14.84 -5.31 26.82
C GLY A 153 14.52 -4.36 27.97
N ARG A 154 15.57 -3.71 28.46
CA ARG A 154 15.46 -2.67 29.49
C ARG A 154 15.37 -1.26 28.89
N LEU A 155 15.49 -1.12 27.58
CA LEU A 155 15.48 0.18 26.89
C LEU A 155 14.15 0.92 27.05
N SER A 156 13.05 0.19 27.25
CA SER A 156 11.73 0.78 27.53
C SER A 156 11.70 1.59 28.84
N LYS A 157 12.67 1.36 29.72
CA LYS A 157 12.84 2.09 31.00
C LYS A 157 13.88 3.19 30.92
N LEU A 158 14.54 3.38 29.77
CA LEU A 158 15.59 4.37 29.62
C LEU A 158 15.02 5.74 29.29
N GLN A 159 15.80 6.69 29.70
CA GLN A 159 15.76 8.14 29.53
C GLN A 159 14.70 8.67 28.56
N ALA A 160 13.97 9.63 29.05
CA ALA A 160 13.15 10.52 28.26
C ALA A 160 13.94 11.77 27.86
N ASP A 161 13.49 12.46 26.80
CA ASP A 161 13.98 13.78 26.45
C ASP A 161 13.42 14.88 27.39
N ALA A 162 13.73 16.13 27.09
CA ALA A 162 13.22 17.27 27.84
C ALA A 162 11.69 17.39 27.92
N ASN A 163 10.99 16.76 26.95
CA ASN A 163 9.54 16.71 26.87
C ASN A 163 8.94 15.40 27.47
N ASN A 164 9.75 14.66 28.20
CA ASN A 164 9.39 13.37 28.79
C ASN A 164 8.99 12.29 27.75
N VAL A 165 9.49 12.40 26.52
CA VAL A 165 9.29 11.39 25.47
C VAL A 165 10.41 10.36 25.56
N PRO A 166 10.11 9.05 25.69
CA PRO A 166 11.13 8.00 25.71
C PRO A 166 12.02 8.04 24.47
N LEU A 167 13.35 7.99 24.66
CA LEU A 167 14.30 8.09 23.55
C LEU A 167 14.15 6.98 22.52
N TRP A 168 13.70 5.79 22.92
CA TRP A 168 13.44 4.70 22.01
C TRP A 168 12.34 5.01 20.98
N LYS A 169 11.34 5.86 21.34
CA LYS A 169 10.30 6.31 20.39
C LYS A 169 10.91 7.12 19.26
N LYS A 170 11.91 7.97 19.57
CA LYS A 170 12.63 8.73 18.55
C LYS A 170 13.39 7.81 17.59
N ALA A 171 14.04 6.76 18.11
CA ALA A 171 14.74 5.80 17.27
C ALA A 171 13.78 5.09 16.28
N ILE A 172 12.61 4.66 16.75
CA ILE A 172 11.60 4.06 15.88
C ILE A 172 11.04 5.09 14.89
N ALA A 173 10.76 6.32 15.34
CA ALA A 173 10.30 7.38 14.45
C ALA A 173 11.32 7.64 13.33
N SER A 174 12.61 7.76 13.65
CA SER A 174 13.66 7.94 12.66
C SER A 174 13.76 6.77 11.66
N ILE A 175 13.50 5.54 12.08
CA ILE A 175 13.42 4.39 11.16
C ILE A 175 12.23 4.58 10.22
N HIS A 176 11.07 4.95 10.74
CA HIS A 176 9.89 5.18 9.89
C HIS A 176 10.11 6.36 8.94
N ASP A 177 10.75 7.44 9.39
CA ASP A 177 11.07 8.61 8.56
C ASP A 177 11.97 8.23 7.36
N ILE A 178 12.92 7.29 7.53
CA ILE A 178 13.79 6.80 6.47
C ILE A 178 13.01 6.14 5.32
N TYR A 179 11.92 5.43 5.62
CA TYR A 179 11.15 4.67 4.63
C TYR A 179 9.88 5.37 4.17
N LEU A 180 9.26 6.17 5.03
CA LEU A 180 7.96 6.80 4.77
C LEU A 180 8.06 8.31 4.54
N GLY A 181 9.16 8.93 4.95
CA GLY A 181 9.33 10.37 4.97
C GLY A 181 9.02 10.97 6.34
N GLU A 182 9.54 12.18 6.57
CA GLU A 182 9.22 12.97 7.76
C GLU A 182 7.76 13.41 7.71
N ARG A 183 7.10 13.34 8.85
CA ARG A 183 5.72 13.79 8.96
C ARG A 183 5.64 15.31 8.87
N PRO A 184 4.75 15.86 8.04
CA PRO A 184 4.46 17.30 8.06
C PRO A 184 4.01 17.75 9.46
N GLU A 185 4.36 19.00 9.82
CA GLU A 185 3.96 19.64 11.09
C GLU A 185 2.48 20.06 11.08
#